data_4f2c1150bb7d9743a24a227ec3b5f68a
#
_entry.id   4f2c1150bb7d9743a24a227ec3b5f68a
#
_cell.length_a   1.000
_cell.length_b   1.000
_cell.length_c   1.000
_cell.angle_alpha   90.00
_cell.angle_beta   90.00
_cell.angle_gamma   90.00
#
_symmetry.space_group_name_H-M   'P 1'
#
loop_
_entity.id
_entity.type
_entity.pdbx_description
1 polymer ?
#
loop_
_entity_poly.entity_id
_entity_poly.type
_entity_poly.pdbx_seq_one_letter_code
_entity_poly.pdbx_strand_id
1 'polypeptide(L)'
;MVRLLALLLLPTLAFLFQKPAPPPHKAEAVPQTALITQCSIRNDAFEPGEELVYKLYYNWNFVWMAAGEVVFRVRDLGDRYHVSAHGSTYPSYEWFYKVNDKYDTYLDKKTLLPTVSVRSVAEGKYRLYDKLTFDRPKNTLTSLRGKSRDSATPSEYPVEPCVHDLLSIIYFARNIDFSTLEKGSAVPIKIFMDQTTWPLRLRYQGKNPDKHIHKLGRFKTILFSPDVIKGYVFKEDDKLKVWASDDKNHLPLLIESPISVGSVKVVLKSYSGLKYPLSAKVAPDEGSPDGTLPKE
;
A
#
# COMPACT_ATOMS: atom_id res chain seq x y z
N MET A 1 5.11 -1.35 -3.57
CA MET A 1 3.91 -0.56 -3.87
C MET A 1 3.44 -0.85 -5.28
N VAL A 2 4.31 -0.88 -6.25
CA VAL A 2 3.93 -1.12 -7.64
C VAL A 2 3.24 -2.48 -7.82
N ARG A 3 3.65 -3.53 -7.13
CA ARG A 3 3.04 -4.86 -7.26
C ARG A 3 2.00 -5.21 -6.20
N LEU A 4 1.98 -4.62 -5.04
CA LEU A 4 0.80 -4.64 -4.16
C LEU A 4 -0.33 -3.78 -4.77
N LEU A 5 0.01 -2.76 -5.54
CA LEU A 5 -0.91 -2.05 -6.44
C LEU A 5 -1.09 -2.79 -7.78
N ALA A 6 -0.19 -3.68 -8.20
CA ALA A 6 -0.38 -4.56 -9.35
C ALA A 6 -1.37 -5.69 -9.07
N LEU A 7 -1.62 -6.02 -7.80
CA LEU A 7 -2.83 -6.71 -7.38
C LEU A 7 -4.10 -5.93 -7.75
N LEU A 8 -3.93 -4.63 -7.94
CA LEU A 8 -4.95 -3.71 -8.37
C LEU A 8 -5.04 -3.62 -9.90
N LEU A 9 -4.11 -4.25 -10.63
CA LEU A 9 -3.87 -3.94 -12.03
C LEU A 9 -3.86 -5.20 -12.86
N LEU A 10 -5.01 -5.51 -13.43
CA LEU A 10 -5.17 -6.53 -14.46
C LEU A 10 -4.35 -6.21 -15.73
N PRO A 11 -3.91 -7.23 -16.40
CA PRO A 11 -2.82 -7.18 -17.36
C PRO A 11 -3.33 -6.88 -18.75
N THR A 12 -2.75 -5.94 -19.36
CA THR A 12 -2.62 -6.00 -20.80
C THR A 12 -1.20 -5.57 -21.14
N LEU A 13 -0.43 -6.42 -21.77
CA LEU A 13 0.93 -6.21 -22.27
C LEU A 13 2.10 -6.35 -21.28
N ALA A 14 2.18 -7.43 -20.54
CA ALA A 14 3.46 -7.87 -20.00
C ALA A 14 4.30 -8.70 -21.00
N PHE A 15 4.03 -8.57 -22.28
CA PHE A 15 4.83 -9.20 -23.33
C PHE A 15 5.46 -8.14 -24.23
N LEU A 16 6.44 -7.45 -23.79
CA LEU A 16 7.52 -6.82 -24.54
C LEU A 16 8.16 -5.76 -23.65
N PHE A 17 9.48 -5.90 -23.49
CA PHE A 17 10.39 -4.98 -22.79
C PHE A 17 10.64 -5.22 -21.30
N GLN A 18 11.55 -6.14 -21.04
CA GLN A 18 12.50 -5.97 -19.94
C GLN A 18 13.32 -4.70 -20.23
N LYS A 19 12.85 -3.54 -19.78
CA LYS A 19 13.68 -2.35 -19.73
C LYS A 19 14.52 -2.38 -18.45
N PRO A 20 15.81 -1.99 -18.53
CA PRO A 20 16.65 -1.83 -17.34
C PRO A 20 16.05 -0.79 -16.40
N ALA A 21 16.32 -0.93 -15.11
CA ALA A 21 15.86 0.01 -14.09
C ALA A 21 16.27 1.44 -14.47
N PRO A 22 15.38 2.44 -14.32
CA PRO A 22 15.73 3.83 -14.61
C PRO A 22 16.79 4.31 -13.61
N PRO A 23 17.70 5.21 -14.05
CA PRO A 23 18.73 5.77 -13.20
C PRO A 23 18.15 6.54 -12.01
N PRO A 24 18.86 6.65 -10.89
CA PRO A 24 18.37 7.34 -9.70
C PRO A 24 18.10 8.82 -10.00
N HIS A 25 16.86 9.25 -9.69
CA HIS A 25 16.47 10.65 -9.86
C HIS A 25 17.25 11.57 -8.91
N LYS A 26 17.78 12.68 -9.43
CA LYS A 26 18.25 13.81 -8.62
C LYS A 26 17.05 14.37 -7.83
N ALA A 27 17.17 14.38 -6.51
CA ALA A 27 16.17 14.97 -5.62
C ALA A 27 16.16 16.48 -5.81
N GLU A 28 15.02 17.06 -6.21
CA GLU A 28 14.79 18.49 -6.08
C GLU A 28 14.73 18.88 -4.60
N ALA A 29 15.46 19.91 -4.23
CA ALA A 29 15.48 20.45 -2.88
C ALA A 29 14.09 21.03 -2.53
N VAL A 30 13.40 20.41 -1.58
CA VAL A 30 12.13 20.89 -1.02
C VAL A 30 12.44 21.77 0.19
N PRO A 31 11.69 22.88 0.43
CA PRO A 31 11.84 23.68 1.64
C PRO A 31 11.73 22.79 2.87
N GLN A 32 12.68 22.92 3.79
CA GLN A 32 12.74 22.18 5.04
C GLN A 32 11.63 22.65 5.99
N THR A 33 10.42 22.13 5.81
CA THR A 33 9.38 22.21 6.82
C THR A 33 9.46 20.94 7.65
N ALA A 34 9.71 21.07 8.95
CA ALA A 34 9.86 20.07 10.00
C ALA A 34 9.86 18.61 9.52
N LEU A 35 11.01 18.11 9.18
CA LEU A 35 11.22 16.71 8.82
C LEU A 35 10.82 15.84 10.01
N ILE A 36 9.82 15.02 9.88
CA ILE A 36 9.63 13.87 10.75
C ILE A 36 10.80 12.93 10.46
N THR A 37 11.95 13.19 11.09
CA THR A 37 13.18 12.38 11.00
C THR A 37 13.10 11.15 11.90
N GLN A 38 11.95 10.86 12.47
CA GLN A 38 11.79 9.80 13.43
C GLN A 38 11.66 8.45 12.72
N CYS A 39 12.71 7.63 12.81
CA CYS A 39 12.72 6.26 12.29
C CYS A 39 11.72 5.35 12.99
N SER A 40 11.34 5.68 14.21
CA SER A 40 10.42 4.89 15.02
C SER A 40 9.17 5.69 15.33
N ILE A 41 8.03 5.03 15.26
CA ILE A 41 6.75 5.59 15.66
C ILE A 41 6.03 4.57 16.57
N ARG A 42 5.42 5.07 17.64
CA ARG A 42 4.63 4.21 18.52
C ARG A 42 3.33 3.85 17.84
N ASN A 43 2.94 2.57 17.91
CA ASN A 43 1.65 2.14 17.40
C ASN A 43 0.50 2.64 18.27
N ASP A 44 -0.33 3.48 17.69
CA ASP A 44 -1.60 3.90 18.26
C ASP A 44 -2.80 3.72 17.31
N ALA A 45 -2.63 3.17 16.12
CA ALA A 45 -3.65 3.12 15.09
C ALA A 45 -4.29 1.74 14.87
N PHE A 46 -3.67 0.67 15.34
CA PHE A 46 -4.17 -0.70 15.10
C PHE A 46 -3.82 -1.64 16.26
N GLU A 47 -4.45 -2.81 16.28
CA GLU A 47 -4.17 -3.86 17.27
C GLU A 47 -4.22 -5.26 16.64
N PRO A 48 -3.67 -6.28 17.31
CA PRO A 48 -3.82 -7.68 16.90
C PRO A 48 -5.29 -8.09 16.84
N GLY A 49 -5.65 -8.85 15.81
CA GLY A 49 -7.03 -9.22 15.51
C GLY A 49 -7.68 -8.33 14.44
N GLU A 50 -7.02 -7.22 14.06
CA GLU A 50 -7.52 -6.40 12.96
C GLU A 50 -7.55 -7.22 11.66
N GLU A 51 -8.70 -7.23 10.99
CA GLU A 51 -8.89 -7.73 9.63
C GLU A 51 -9.56 -6.64 8.79
N LEU A 52 -8.94 -6.34 7.63
CA LEU A 52 -9.45 -5.37 6.67
C LEU A 52 -9.61 -6.05 5.32
N VAL A 53 -10.80 -6.00 4.76
CA VAL A 53 -11.10 -6.54 3.42
C VAL A 53 -11.33 -5.40 2.46
N TYR A 54 -10.59 -5.38 1.37
CA TYR A 54 -10.72 -4.38 0.31
C TYR A 54 -11.20 -5.03 -0.97
N LYS A 55 -12.15 -4.39 -1.64
CA LYS A 55 -12.58 -4.74 -2.99
C LYS A 55 -11.84 -3.91 -4.01
N LEU A 56 -11.36 -4.57 -5.05
CA LEU A 56 -10.65 -3.97 -6.16
C LEU A 56 -11.59 -3.77 -7.32
N TYR A 57 -11.57 -2.56 -7.86
CA TYR A 57 -12.26 -2.21 -9.10
C TYR A 57 -11.26 -1.74 -10.14
N TYR A 58 -11.39 -2.25 -11.35
CA TYR A 58 -10.64 -1.83 -12.51
C TYR A 58 -11.55 -1.16 -13.52
N ASN A 59 -11.13 -0.01 -14.04
CA ASN A 59 -11.83 0.70 -15.11
C ASN A 59 -11.14 0.47 -16.44
N TRP A 60 -11.87 -0.09 -17.40
CA TRP A 60 -11.45 -0.20 -18.77
C TRP A 60 -12.56 0.33 -19.68
N ASN A 61 -12.23 1.24 -20.60
CA ASN A 61 -13.20 1.86 -21.53
C ASN A 61 -14.47 2.33 -20.81
N PHE A 62 -14.30 3.07 -19.69
CA PHE A 62 -15.39 3.62 -18.88
C PHE A 62 -16.26 2.59 -18.13
N VAL A 63 -15.95 1.31 -18.19
CA VAL A 63 -16.64 0.27 -17.44
C VAL A 63 -15.82 -0.10 -16.19
N TRP A 64 -16.43 0.01 -15.02
CA TRP A 64 -15.85 -0.46 -13.77
C TRP A 64 -16.19 -1.93 -13.54
N MET A 65 -15.18 -2.74 -13.28
CA MET A 65 -15.32 -4.17 -13.01
C MET A 65 -14.74 -4.49 -11.64
N ALA A 66 -15.48 -5.25 -10.83
CA ALA A 66 -14.95 -5.78 -9.58
C ALA A 66 -13.99 -6.92 -9.88
N ALA A 67 -12.68 -6.66 -9.77
CA ALA A 67 -11.65 -7.57 -10.25
C ALA A 67 -11.17 -8.58 -9.20
N GLY A 68 -11.22 -8.22 -7.91
CA GLY A 68 -10.71 -9.09 -6.85
C GLY A 68 -10.82 -8.47 -5.47
N GLU A 69 -10.19 -9.14 -4.51
CA GLU A 69 -10.13 -8.69 -3.11
C GLU A 69 -8.71 -8.77 -2.55
N VAL A 70 -8.44 -7.93 -1.56
CA VAL A 70 -7.25 -8.02 -0.70
C VAL A 70 -7.67 -8.05 0.74
N VAL A 71 -7.15 -9.01 1.50
CA VAL A 71 -7.41 -9.15 2.94
C VAL A 71 -6.13 -8.88 3.70
N PHE A 72 -6.17 -7.90 4.59
CA PHE A 72 -5.09 -7.59 5.53
C PHE A 72 -5.43 -8.16 6.91
N ARG A 73 -4.42 -8.69 7.61
CA ARG A 73 -4.56 -9.21 8.99
C ARG A 73 -3.38 -8.80 9.84
N VAL A 74 -3.65 -8.52 11.11
CA VAL A 74 -2.63 -8.26 12.12
C VAL A 74 -2.69 -9.34 13.19
N ARG A 75 -1.54 -9.94 13.53
CA ARG A 75 -1.39 -10.93 14.59
C ARG A 75 -0.31 -10.51 15.57
N ASP A 76 -0.46 -10.92 16.82
CA ASP A 76 0.56 -10.78 17.86
C ASP A 76 1.52 -11.98 17.84
N LEU A 77 2.82 -11.72 17.83
CA LEU A 77 3.86 -12.74 17.99
C LEU A 77 4.79 -12.45 19.18
N GLY A 78 4.27 -11.80 20.21
CA GLY A 78 5.02 -11.44 21.42
C GLY A 78 5.85 -10.16 21.22
N ASP A 79 7.07 -10.25 20.73
CA ASP A 79 7.98 -9.12 20.53
C ASP A 79 7.67 -8.30 19.26
N ARG A 80 6.87 -8.82 18.34
CA ARG A 80 6.55 -8.19 17.06
C ARG A 80 5.11 -8.43 16.62
N TYR A 81 4.65 -7.58 15.68
CA TYR A 81 3.42 -7.83 14.95
C TYR A 81 3.72 -8.61 13.68
N HIS A 82 2.88 -9.57 13.34
CA HIS A 82 2.81 -10.14 12.00
C HIS A 82 1.66 -9.49 11.24
N VAL A 83 1.99 -8.77 10.21
CA VAL A 83 1.04 -8.18 9.27
C VAL A 83 1.08 -8.97 7.98
N SER A 84 -0.08 -9.42 7.52
CA SER A 84 -0.20 -10.13 6.25
C SER A 84 -1.19 -9.44 5.32
N ALA A 85 -0.95 -9.53 4.02
CA ALA A 85 -1.91 -9.15 2.99
C ALA A 85 -1.99 -10.26 1.94
N HIS A 86 -3.21 -10.73 1.67
CA HIS A 86 -3.47 -11.72 0.63
C HIS A 86 -4.44 -11.14 -0.38
N GLY A 87 -4.00 -11.05 -1.61
CA GLY A 87 -4.79 -10.55 -2.71
C GLY A 87 -5.04 -11.62 -3.76
N SER A 88 -6.28 -11.66 -4.27
CA SER A 88 -6.66 -12.59 -5.34
C SER A 88 -7.70 -11.95 -6.27
N THR A 89 -7.68 -12.36 -7.53
CA THR A 89 -8.76 -12.10 -8.46
C THR A 89 -9.96 -13.00 -8.18
N TYR A 90 -11.16 -12.51 -8.49
CA TYR A 90 -12.35 -13.35 -8.41
C TYR A 90 -12.31 -14.48 -9.44
N PRO A 91 -12.90 -15.65 -9.15
CA PRO A 91 -12.93 -16.79 -10.11
C PRO A 91 -13.49 -16.41 -11.48
N SER A 92 -14.48 -15.49 -11.53
CA SER A 92 -15.06 -14.97 -12.77
C SER A 92 -14.06 -14.22 -13.67
N TYR A 93 -12.89 -13.82 -13.14
CA TYR A 93 -11.83 -13.11 -13.86
C TYR A 93 -10.56 -13.94 -14.05
N GLU A 94 -10.43 -15.10 -13.39
CA GLU A 94 -9.22 -15.95 -13.46
C GLU A 94 -8.94 -16.44 -14.89
N TRP A 95 -9.96 -16.58 -15.73
CA TRP A 95 -9.82 -16.95 -17.13
C TRP A 95 -9.06 -15.90 -17.93
N PHE A 96 -9.19 -14.64 -17.55
CA PHE A 96 -8.50 -13.52 -18.20
C PHE A 96 -7.12 -13.29 -17.56
N TYR A 97 -7.06 -13.19 -16.21
CA TYR A 97 -5.81 -13.05 -15.47
C TYR A 97 -5.94 -13.48 -14.03
N LYS A 98 -5.19 -14.50 -13.68
CA LYS A 98 -5.17 -15.05 -12.33
C LYS A 98 -4.12 -14.35 -11.49
N VAL A 99 -4.52 -13.79 -10.36
CA VAL A 99 -3.66 -13.22 -9.33
C VAL A 99 -3.86 -13.98 -8.03
N ASN A 100 -2.76 -14.32 -7.36
CA ASN A 100 -2.74 -14.88 -6.02
C ASN A 100 -1.44 -14.47 -5.34
N ASP A 101 -1.47 -13.31 -4.70
CA ASP A 101 -0.30 -12.69 -4.10
C ASP A 101 -0.38 -12.69 -2.58
N LYS A 102 0.73 -13.01 -1.93
CA LYS A 102 0.86 -13.02 -0.49
C LYS A 102 2.03 -12.16 -0.07
N TYR A 103 1.78 -11.32 0.92
CA TYR A 103 2.75 -10.45 1.54
C TYR A 103 2.68 -10.64 3.04
N ASP A 104 3.82 -10.85 3.67
CA ASP A 104 3.95 -10.98 5.10
C ASP A 104 5.05 -10.05 5.59
N THR A 105 4.82 -9.33 6.69
CA THR A 105 5.80 -8.45 7.30
C THR A 105 5.77 -8.60 8.82
N TYR A 106 6.95 -8.70 9.40
CA TYR A 106 7.15 -8.80 10.84
C TYR A 106 7.67 -7.47 11.35
N LEU A 107 6.84 -6.73 12.09
CA LEU A 107 7.12 -5.39 12.60
C LEU A 107 7.61 -5.47 14.04
N ASP A 108 8.75 -4.85 14.33
CA ASP A 108 9.14 -4.58 15.71
C ASP A 108 8.10 -3.69 16.39
N LYS A 109 7.62 -4.08 17.58
CA LYS A 109 6.53 -3.36 18.27
C LYS A 109 6.93 -1.97 18.77
N LYS A 110 8.21 -1.71 19.00
CA LYS A 110 8.70 -0.45 19.55
C LYS A 110 8.89 0.60 18.45
N THR A 111 9.22 0.16 17.24
CA THR A 111 9.64 1.06 16.16
C THR A 111 8.72 1.03 14.96
N LEU A 112 7.88 -0.01 14.81
CA LEU A 112 7.12 -0.35 13.61
C LEU A 112 7.99 -0.54 12.34
N LEU A 113 9.30 -0.68 12.51
CA LEU A 113 10.18 -1.04 11.40
C LEU A 113 10.10 -2.54 11.12
N PRO A 114 10.20 -2.96 9.85
CA PRO A 114 10.22 -4.36 9.50
C PRO A 114 11.52 -5.03 9.95
N THR A 115 11.42 -6.25 10.47
CA THR A 115 12.55 -7.15 10.76
C THR A 115 12.69 -8.18 9.64
N VAL A 116 11.57 -8.69 9.14
CA VAL A 116 11.49 -9.61 8.00
C VAL A 116 10.29 -9.23 7.15
N SER A 117 10.42 -9.34 5.85
CA SER A 117 9.32 -9.22 4.89
C SER A 117 9.39 -10.35 3.88
N VAL A 118 8.24 -10.90 3.48
CA VAL A 118 8.15 -11.96 2.47
C VAL A 118 7.11 -11.57 1.43
N ARG A 119 7.49 -11.65 0.16
CA ARG A 119 6.57 -11.52 -0.98
C ARG A 119 6.53 -12.82 -1.75
N SER A 120 5.33 -13.36 -1.93
CA SER A 120 5.08 -14.49 -2.83
C SER A 120 4.05 -14.06 -3.85
N VAL A 121 4.49 -13.74 -5.07
CA VAL A 121 3.68 -13.15 -6.14
C VAL A 121 3.42 -14.20 -7.20
N ALA A 122 2.15 -14.35 -7.57
CA ALA A 122 1.69 -15.25 -8.62
C ALA A 122 0.66 -14.52 -9.51
N GLU A 123 1.14 -13.91 -10.58
CA GLU A 123 0.35 -13.11 -11.53
C GLU A 123 0.45 -13.69 -12.93
N GLY A 124 -0.62 -14.28 -13.44
CA GLY A 124 -0.58 -15.02 -14.70
C GLY A 124 0.54 -16.07 -14.72
N LYS A 125 1.53 -15.88 -15.60
CA LYS A 125 2.75 -16.72 -15.68
C LYS A 125 3.91 -16.20 -14.83
N TYR A 126 3.79 -14.99 -14.29
CA TYR A 126 4.85 -14.40 -13.48
C TYR A 126 4.85 -14.99 -12.07
N ARG A 127 6.05 -15.31 -11.57
CA ARG A 127 6.28 -15.83 -10.21
C ARG A 127 7.45 -15.09 -9.59
N LEU A 128 7.28 -14.71 -8.33
CA LEU A 128 8.32 -14.10 -7.52
C LEU A 128 8.21 -14.58 -6.08
N TYR A 129 9.31 -15.03 -5.54
CA TYR A 129 9.54 -15.15 -4.11
C TYR A 129 10.65 -14.16 -3.73
N ASP A 130 10.44 -13.36 -2.69
CA ASP A 130 11.43 -12.39 -2.22
C ASP A 130 11.28 -12.23 -0.71
N LYS A 131 12.25 -12.78 0.05
CA LYS A 131 12.31 -12.63 1.50
C LYS A 131 13.41 -11.63 1.85
N LEU A 132 13.03 -10.54 2.49
CA LEU A 132 13.94 -9.53 3.02
C LEU A 132 14.17 -9.79 4.52
N THR A 133 15.42 -9.78 4.96
CA THR A 133 15.79 -9.83 6.38
C THR A 133 16.62 -8.59 6.67
N PHE A 134 16.16 -7.74 7.59
CA PHE A 134 16.79 -6.46 7.92
C PHE A 134 17.74 -6.61 9.12
N ASP A 135 19.02 -6.31 8.92
CA ASP A 135 20.03 -6.18 9.97
C ASP A 135 20.19 -4.68 10.29
N ARG A 136 19.38 -4.20 11.25
CA ARG A 136 19.35 -2.77 11.60
C ARG A 136 20.65 -2.25 12.18
N PRO A 137 21.33 -2.99 13.09
CA PRO A 137 22.65 -2.59 13.62
C PRO A 137 23.72 -2.40 12.54
N LYS A 138 23.69 -3.22 11.49
CA LYS A 138 24.68 -3.13 10.39
C LYS A 138 24.22 -2.22 9.25
N ASN A 139 22.98 -1.74 9.25
CA ASN A 139 22.38 -1.02 8.13
C ASN A 139 22.47 -1.81 6.82
N THR A 140 22.22 -3.13 6.89
CA THR A 140 22.15 -4.00 5.73
C THR A 140 20.82 -4.76 5.70
N LEU A 141 20.47 -5.30 4.55
CA LEU A 141 19.43 -6.29 4.40
C LEU A 141 19.88 -7.40 3.46
N THR A 142 19.43 -8.62 3.75
CA THR A 142 19.57 -9.75 2.86
C THR A 142 18.25 -9.97 2.13
N SER A 143 18.29 -10.02 0.80
CA SER A 143 17.18 -10.45 -0.06
C SER A 143 17.43 -11.86 -0.54
N LEU A 144 16.56 -12.81 -0.17
CA LEU A 144 16.52 -14.16 -0.73
C LEU A 144 15.45 -14.16 -1.83
N ARG A 145 15.88 -14.08 -3.12
CA ARG A 145 14.99 -13.78 -4.25
C ARG A 145 15.09 -14.82 -5.38
N GLY A 146 13.94 -15.22 -5.92
CA GLY A 146 13.84 -16.16 -7.03
C GLY A 146 12.41 -16.29 -7.55
N LYS A 147 12.17 -17.24 -8.46
CA LYS A 147 10.82 -17.58 -8.93
C LYS A 147 10.00 -18.34 -7.88
N SER A 148 10.69 -19.09 -7.00
CA SER A 148 10.12 -19.83 -5.89
C SER A 148 11.09 -19.76 -4.71
N ARG A 149 10.66 -20.22 -3.54
CA ARG A 149 11.52 -20.31 -2.35
C ARG A 149 12.74 -21.20 -2.61
N ASP A 150 12.56 -22.32 -3.31
CA ASP A 150 13.62 -23.31 -3.54
C ASP A 150 14.64 -22.85 -4.59
N SER A 151 14.25 -21.94 -5.48
CA SER A 151 15.12 -21.34 -6.51
C SER A 151 15.67 -19.98 -6.12
N ALA A 152 15.40 -19.53 -4.89
CA ALA A 152 15.81 -18.19 -4.45
C ALA A 152 17.28 -18.16 -4.05
N THR A 153 17.99 -17.12 -4.45
CA THR A 153 19.40 -16.88 -4.12
C THR A 153 19.53 -15.65 -3.23
N PRO A 154 20.46 -15.66 -2.26
CA PRO A 154 20.67 -14.52 -1.38
C PRO A 154 21.51 -13.42 -2.07
N SER A 155 21.19 -12.18 -1.76
CA SER A 155 22.00 -11.02 -2.07
C SER A 155 21.92 -10.02 -0.92
N GLU A 156 23.00 -9.35 -0.58
CA GLU A 156 23.06 -8.36 0.51
C GLU A 156 23.11 -6.94 -0.08
N TYR A 157 22.41 -6.02 0.58
CA TYR A 157 22.30 -4.63 0.17
C TYR A 157 22.55 -3.71 1.37
N PRO A 158 23.35 -2.66 1.23
CA PRO A 158 23.38 -1.58 2.19
C PRO A 158 22.03 -0.85 2.16
N VAL A 159 21.50 -0.50 3.32
CA VAL A 159 20.27 0.27 3.42
C VAL A 159 20.44 1.39 4.42
N GLU A 160 19.83 2.52 4.13
CA GLU A 160 19.78 3.62 5.07
C GLU A 160 18.86 3.28 6.28
N PRO A 161 19.05 3.96 7.42
CA PRO A 161 18.07 3.89 8.51
C PRO A 161 16.65 4.22 8.04
N CYS A 162 15.65 3.70 8.74
CA CYS A 162 14.23 3.96 8.47
C CYS A 162 13.68 3.41 7.14
N VAL A 163 14.34 2.43 6.54
CA VAL A 163 13.83 1.78 5.33
C VAL A 163 12.70 0.81 5.71
N HIS A 164 11.59 0.91 5.01
CA HIS A 164 10.41 0.07 5.12
C HIS A 164 10.32 -0.93 3.95
N ASP A 165 9.46 -1.92 4.12
CA ASP A 165 8.90 -2.70 3.03
C ASP A 165 7.49 -2.18 2.64
N LEU A 166 6.81 -2.88 1.72
CA LEU A 166 5.50 -2.45 1.20
C LEU A 166 4.36 -2.48 2.23
N LEU A 167 4.36 -3.41 3.19
CA LEU A 167 3.31 -3.47 4.21
C LEU A 167 3.64 -2.59 5.41
N SER A 168 4.89 -2.60 5.86
CA SER A 168 5.29 -1.81 7.01
C SER A 168 5.04 -0.33 6.82
N ILE A 169 5.25 0.20 5.61
CA ILE A 169 5.00 1.62 5.33
C ILE A 169 3.51 2.00 5.44
N ILE A 170 2.59 1.08 5.09
CA ILE A 170 1.15 1.32 5.24
C ILE A 170 0.79 1.46 6.72
N TYR A 171 1.26 0.54 7.55
CA TYR A 171 0.98 0.55 9.00
C TYR A 171 1.73 1.66 9.72
N PHE A 172 2.93 2.01 9.27
CA PHE A 172 3.66 3.20 9.76
C PHE A 172 2.88 4.48 9.44
N ALA A 173 2.41 4.65 8.21
CA ALA A 173 1.69 5.83 7.77
C ALA A 173 0.39 6.08 8.56
N ARG A 174 -0.30 5.02 9.02
CA ARG A 174 -1.48 5.13 9.89
C ARG A 174 -1.19 5.72 11.26
N ASN A 175 0.07 5.72 11.69
CA ASN A 175 0.51 6.27 12.97
C ASN A 175 1.10 7.68 12.87
N ILE A 176 1.14 8.29 11.68
CA ILE A 176 1.60 9.67 11.52
C ILE A 176 0.55 10.62 12.10
N ASP A 177 1.00 11.58 12.90
CA ASP A 177 0.14 12.66 13.39
C ASP A 177 -0.08 13.72 12.30
N PHE A 178 -1.18 13.57 11.58
CA PHE A 178 -1.56 14.51 10.53
C PHE A 178 -2.13 15.84 11.06
N SER A 179 -2.44 15.93 12.36
CA SER A 179 -2.97 17.17 12.97
C SER A 179 -1.93 18.29 12.99
N THR A 180 -0.64 17.92 12.99
CA THR A 180 0.48 18.85 13.00
C THR A 180 0.95 19.27 11.61
N LEU A 181 0.37 18.71 10.55
CA LEU A 181 0.80 18.95 9.18
C LEU A 181 -0.05 20.02 8.49
N GLU A 182 0.60 20.97 7.84
CA GLU A 182 -0.06 21.89 6.92
C GLU A 182 -0.38 21.22 5.59
N LYS A 183 -1.45 21.63 4.93
CA LYS A 183 -1.78 21.17 3.58
C LYS A 183 -0.62 21.45 2.61
N GLY A 184 -0.20 20.42 1.88
CA GLY A 184 0.96 20.48 0.99
C GLY A 184 2.25 19.95 1.60
N SER A 185 2.31 19.77 2.93
CA SER A 185 3.46 19.15 3.60
C SER A 185 3.72 17.74 3.07
N ALA A 186 4.99 17.36 3.07
CA ALA A 186 5.42 16.05 2.62
C ALA A 186 6.26 15.34 3.70
N VAL A 187 5.85 14.13 4.06
CA VAL A 187 6.61 13.24 4.95
C VAL A 187 7.53 12.37 4.11
N PRO A 188 8.86 12.45 4.28
CA PRO A 188 9.78 11.59 3.56
C PRO A 188 9.68 10.15 4.07
N ILE A 189 9.66 9.20 3.17
CA ILE A 189 9.61 7.76 3.45
C ILE A 189 10.60 7.03 2.55
N LYS A 190 11.11 5.89 2.99
CA LYS A 190 12.02 5.05 2.20
C LYS A 190 11.49 3.63 2.16
N ILE A 191 11.43 3.05 0.97
CA ILE A 191 10.96 1.67 0.76
C ILE A 191 12.02 0.88 0.01
N PHE A 192 12.37 -0.30 0.52
CA PHE A 192 13.16 -1.25 -0.25
C PHE A 192 12.24 -2.18 -1.03
N MET A 193 12.40 -2.18 -2.33
CA MET A 193 11.63 -3.02 -3.24
C MET A 193 12.42 -3.29 -4.52
N ASP A 194 12.33 -4.52 -5.01
CA ASP A 194 12.99 -4.96 -6.24
C ASP A 194 14.48 -4.59 -6.26
N GLN A 195 15.16 -4.92 -5.15
CA GLN A 195 16.61 -4.75 -4.95
C GLN A 195 17.10 -3.28 -4.92
N THR A 196 16.18 -2.34 -4.70
CA THR A 196 16.48 -0.91 -4.70
C THR A 196 15.77 -0.21 -3.55
N THR A 197 16.46 0.74 -2.91
CA THR A 197 15.84 1.68 -1.96
C THR A 197 15.26 2.85 -2.73
N TRP A 198 13.97 3.10 -2.55
CA TRP A 198 13.23 4.19 -3.19
C TRP A 198 12.93 5.27 -2.16
N PRO A 199 13.51 6.47 -2.30
CA PRO A 199 13.10 7.63 -1.54
C PRO A 199 11.78 8.15 -2.11
N LEU A 200 10.74 8.20 -1.30
CA LEU A 200 9.40 8.63 -1.68
C LEU A 200 8.90 9.67 -0.68
N ARG A 201 7.81 10.34 -1.00
CA ARG A 201 7.16 11.32 -0.14
C ARG A 201 5.68 11.00 -0.01
N LEU A 202 5.17 11.09 1.20
CA LEU A 202 3.75 11.06 1.48
C LEU A 202 3.25 12.49 1.62
N ARG A 203 2.53 13.01 0.60
CA ARG A 203 2.05 14.40 0.58
C ARG A 203 0.68 14.50 1.22
N TYR A 204 0.57 15.30 2.27
CA TYR A 204 -0.70 15.62 2.91
C TYR A 204 -1.47 16.63 2.07
N GLN A 205 -2.72 16.30 1.70
CA GLN A 205 -3.57 17.12 0.84
C GLN A 205 -4.71 17.81 1.61
N GLY A 206 -4.79 17.58 2.92
CA GLY A 206 -5.80 18.16 3.79
C GLY A 206 -6.92 17.19 4.15
N LYS A 207 -7.94 17.74 4.83
CA LYS A 207 -9.12 17.02 5.30
C LYS A 207 -10.31 17.25 4.38
N ASN A 208 -11.18 16.23 4.31
CA ASN A 208 -12.51 16.35 3.72
C ASN A 208 -13.53 15.93 4.79
N PRO A 209 -14.41 16.84 5.23
CA PRO A 209 -15.35 16.55 6.31
C PRO A 209 -16.49 15.61 5.91
N ASP A 210 -16.67 15.37 4.59
CA ASP A 210 -17.83 14.67 4.08
C ASP A 210 -17.55 13.98 2.75
N LYS A 211 -16.60 13.03 2.76
CA LYS A 211 -16.28 12.21 1.59
C LYS A 211 -17.27 11.06 1.48
N HIS A 212 -18.04 11.03 0.40
CA HIS A 212 -18.84 9.85 0.05
C HIS A 212 -17.94 8.74 -0.52
N ILE A 213 -18.11 7.53 0.01
CA ILE A 213 -17.44 6.31 -0.44
C ILE A 213 -18.51 5.27 -0.73
N HIS A 214 -18.64 4.91 -1.99
CA HIS A 214 -19.67 4.01 -2.49
C HIS A 214 -19.74 2.69 -1.71
N LYS A 215 -20.94 2.27 -1.35
CA LYS A 215 -21.27 1.09 -0.52
C LYS A 215 -20.73 1.13 0.93
N LEU A 216 -20.01 2.18 1.31
CA LEU A 216 -19.48 2.30 2.67
C LEU A 216 -20.16 3.43 3.45
N GLY A 217 -20.53 4.53 2.77
CA GLY A 217 -21.19 5.69 3.34
C GLY A 217 -20.37 6.98 3.28
N ARG A 218 -20.69 7.92 4.16
CA ARG A 218 -20.04 9.24 4.25
C ARG A 218 -19.08 9.29 5.42
N PHE A 219 -17.90 9.86 5.20
CA PHE A 219 -16.81 9.86 6.18
C PHE A 219 -16.09 11.21 6.24
N LYS A 220 -15.67 11.59 7.44
CA LYS A 220 -14.58 12.54 7.60
C LYS A 220 -13.29 11.85 7.18
N THR A 221 -12.53 12.46 6.28
CA THR A 221 -11.33 11.83 5.74
C THR A 221 -10.14 12.76 5.71
N ILE A 222 -8.96 12.15 5.76
CA ILE A 222 -7.67 12.75 5.44
C ILE A 222 -7.30 12.29 4.03
N LEU A 223 -6.90 13.21 3.17
CA LEU A 223 -6.38 12.89 1.84
C LEU A 223 -4.86 13.03 1.82
N PHE A 224 -4.19 12.02 1.31
CA PHE A 224 -2.78 12.10 0.98
C PHE A 224 -2.45 11.41 -0.34
N SER A 225 -1.33 11.85 -0.91
CA SER A 225 -0.82 11.33 -2.17
C SER A 225 0.62 10.87 -1.96
N PRO A 226 0.88 9.55 -1.86
CA PRO A 226 2.23 9.04 -1.90
C PRO A 226 2.84 9.21 -3.30
N ASP A 227 4.12 9.53 -3.35
CA ASP A 227 4.87 9.45 -4.61
C ASP A 227 4.82 8.00 -5.13
N VAL A 228 4.79 7.84 -6.44
CA VAL A 228 4.77 6.53 -7.12
C VAL A 228 6.12 6.23 -7.76
N ILE A 229 6.48 4.95 -7.82
CA ILE A 229 7.68 4.50 -8.53
C ILE A 229 7.33 4.44 -10.01
N LYS A 230 7.91 5.37 -10.77
CA LYS A 230 7.66 5.52 -12.22
C LYS A 230 8.22 4.33 -13.01
N GLY A 231 7.66 4.09 -14.19
CA GLY A 231 8.23 3.17 -15.17
C GLY A 231 7.70 1.72 -15.11
N TYR A 232 6.91 1.34 -14.09
CA TYR A 232 6.28 0.02 -14.03
C TYR A 232 4.82 0.06 -14.53
N VAL A 233 3.98 0.80 -13.84
CA VAL A 233 2.54 0.88 -14.08
C VAL A 233 2.09 2.33 -14.14
N PHE A 234 2.86 3.23 -13.52
CA PHE A 234 2.54 4.64 -13.41
C PHE A 234 3.24 5.46 -14.47
N LYS A 235 2.51 6.40 -15.06
CA LYS A 235 3.07 7.46 -15.91
C LYS A 235 3.68 8.57 -15.06
N GLU A 236 4.33 9.50 -15.70
CA GLU A 236 5.06 10.60 -15.04
C GLU A 236 4.16 11.48 -14.17
N ASP A 237 2.91 11.70 -14.60
CA ASP A 237 1.94 12.57 -13.92
C ASP A 237 0.90 11.82 -13.09
N ASP A 238 1.01 10.51 -12.98
CA ASP A 238 0.05 9.70 -12.21
C ASP A 238 0.12 10.07 -10.72
N LYS A 239 -1.04 10.35 -10.14
CA LYS A 239 -1.19 10.72 -8.73
C LYS A 239 -2.05 9.69 -8.01
N LEU A 240 -1.41 8.90 -7.17
CA LEU A 240 -2.11 8.04 -6.25
C LEU A 240 -2.79 8.90 -5.17
N LYS A 241 -4.08 8.66 -4.93
CA LYS A 241 -4.85 9.31 -3.86
C LYS A 241 -5.29 8.27 -2.85
N VAL A 242 -5.03 8.56 -1.58
CA VAL A 242 -5.47 7.71 -0.47
C VAL A 242 -6.34 8.54 0.45
N TRP A 243 -7.59 8.14 0.58
CA TRP A 243 -8.55 8.68 1.52
C TRP A 243 -8.57 7.79 2.75
N ALA A 244 -8.09 8.29 3.89
CA ALA A 244 -8.12 7.58 5.17
C ALA A 244 -9.15 8.20 6.11
N SER A 245 -9.63 7.44 7.08
CA SER A 245 -10.53 7.94 8.13
C SER A 245 -9.83 9.03 8.97
N ASP A 246 -10.53 10.15 9.22
CA ASP A 246 -10.04 11.20 10.10
C ASP A 246 -10.43 10.86 11.54
N ASP A 247 -9.86 9.77 12.03
CA ASP A 247 -9.95 9.28 13.42
C ASP A 247 -8.65 8.56 13.80
N LYS A 248 -8.57 8.03 15.01
CA LYS A 248 -7.37 7.38 15.52
C LYS A 248 -6.93 6.13 14.76
N ASN A 249 -7.81 5.48 13.99
CA ASN A 249 -7.44 4.31 13.20
C ASN A 249 -6.68 4.69 11.92
N HIS A 250 -6.88 5.90 11.38
CA HIS A 250 -6.36 6.34 10.08
C HIS A 250 -6.51 5.25 9.00
N LEU A 251 -7.69 4.66 8.98
CA LEU A 251 -7.99 3.49 8.14
C LEU A 251 -8.09 3.91 6.67
N PRO A 252 -7.30 3.35 5.74
CA PRO A 252 -7.50 3.60 4.33
C PRO A 252 -8.92 3.16 3.93
N LEU A 253 -9.74 4.09 3.46
CA LEU A 253 -11.14 3.82 3.08
C LEU A 253 -11.28 3.67 1.56
N LEU A 254 -10.53 4.50 0.82
CA LEU A 254 -10.53 4.52 -0.64
C LEU A 254 -9.13 4.85 -1.14
N ILE A 255 -8.66 4.10 -2.12
CA ILE A 255 -7.46 4.39 -2.90
C ILE A 255 -7.87 4.54 -4.36
N GLU A 256 -7.47 5.64 -4.98
CA GLU A 256 -7.70 5.90 -6.41
C GLU A 256 -6.34 6.06 -7.11
N SER A 257 -6.16 5.31 -8.18
CA SER A 257 -4.91 5.33 -8.95
C SER A 257 -5.20 5.33 -10.44
N PRO A 258 -4.86 6.40 -11.17
CA PRO A 258 -4.70 6.27 -12.61
C PRO A 258 -3.54 5.32 -12.88
N ILE A 259 -3.60 4.63 -13.99
CA ILE A 259 -2.58 3.71 -14.45
C ILE A 259 -2.39 3.87 -15.95
N SER A 260 -1.34 3.25 -16.49
CA SER A 260 -1.00 3.38 -17.92
C SER A 260 -2.17 3.07 -18.86
N VAL A 261 -3.05 2.15 -18.46
CA VAL A 261 -4.29 1.83 -19.18
C VAL A 261 -5.46 1.77 -18.20
N GLY A 262 -6.30 2.81 -18.18
CA GLY A 262 -7.46 2.88 -17.30
C GLY A 262 -7.17 3.45 -15.91
N SER A 263 -7.90 2.98 -14.91
CA SER A 263 -7.71 3.38 -13.51
C SER A 263 -8.15 2.27 -12.57
N VAL A 264 -7.69 2.36 -11.32
CA VAL A 264 -8.02 1.40 -10.26
C VAL A 264 -8.59 2.13 -9.06
N LYS A 265 -9.60 1.53 -8.45
CA LYS A 265 -10.10 1.90 -7.13
C LYS A 265 -9.99 0.72 -6.18
N VAL A 266 -9.52 0.98 -4.96
CA VAL A 266 -9.53 0.03 -3.85
C VAL A 266 -10.43 0.61 -2.79
N VAL A 267 -11.50 -0.10 -2.48
CA VAL A 267 -12.51 0.36 -1.52
C VAL A 267 -12.56 -0.60 -0.36
N LEU A 268 -12.53 -0.07 0.87
CA LEU A 268 -12.76 -0.88 2.05
C LEU A 268 -14.16 -1.53 1.95
N LYS A 269 -14.22 -2.85 2.02
CA LYS A 269 -15.46 -3.63 1.94
C LYS A 269 -15.99 -3.95 3.33
N SER A 270 -15.10 -4.44 4.20
CA SER A 270 -15.44 -4.79 5.58
C SER A 270 -14.20 -4.70 6.47
N TYR A 271 -14.44 -4.59 7.76
CA TYR A 271 -13.40 -4.55 8.78
C TYR A 271 -13.89 -5.19 10.08
N SER A 272 -12.94 -5.71 10.86
CA SER A 272 -13.16 -6.19 12.23
C SER A 272 -11.90 -5.99 13.06
N GLY A 273 -12.01 -6.06 14.39
CA GLY A 273 -10.86 -5.96 15.29
C GLY A 273 -10.13 -4.62 15.25
N LEU A 274 -10.84 -3.51 14.94
CA LEU A 274 -10.24 -2.18 15.01
C LEU A 274 -9.94 -1.81 16.47
N LYS A 275 -8.81 -1.16 16.69
CA LYS A 275 -8.39 -0.68 18.01
C LYS A 275 -9.34 0.38 18.59
N TYR A 276 -9.93 1.20 17.74
CA TYR A 276 -10.89 2.24 18.12
C TYR A 276 -12.16 2.13 17.28
N PRO A 277 -13.31 2.61 17.80
CA PRO A 277 -14.51 2.79 16.98
C PRO A 277 -14.21 3.64 15.74
N LEU A 278 -14.78 3.29 14.59
CA LEU A 278 -14.64 4.08 13.34
C LEU A 278 -15.49 5.35 13.42
N SER A 279 -15.02 6.31 14.23
CA SER A 279 -15.74 7.56 14.56
C SER A 279 -15.74 8.57 13.41
N ALA A 280 -14.94 8.36 12.38
CA ALA A 280 -14.95 9.16 11.17
C ALA A 280 -16.21 8.95 10.30
N LYS A 281 -16.99 7.88 10.53
CA LYS A 281 -18.23 7.62 9.78
C LYS A 281 -19.30 8.63 10.17
N VAL A 282 -19.81 9.38 9.18
CA VAL A 282 -20.81 10.43 9.36
C VAL A 282 -22.23 9.92 9.10
N ALA A 283 -22.39 9.15 8.03
CA ALA A 283 -23.67 8.55 7.64
C ALA A 283 -23.48 7.23 6.89
N PRO A 284 -24.48 6.33 6.94
CA PRO A 284 -24.49 5.13 6.09
C PRO A 284 -24.60 5.50 4.62
N ASP A 285 -24.41 4.52 3.73
CA ASP A 285 -24.64 4.72 2.29
C ASP A 285 -26.15 4.68 2.01
N GLU A 286 -26.71 5.81 1.58
CA GLU A 286 -28.13 5.95 1.22
C GLU A 286 -28.39 5.60 -0.25
N GLY A 287 -27.44 4.96 -0.93
CA GLY A 287 -27.46 4.72 -2.37
C GLY A 287 -26.81 5.88 -3.12
N SER A 288 -25.81 5.56 -3.92
CA SER A 288 -25.04 6.59 -4.62
C SER A 288 -25.80 7.14 -5.83
N PRO A 289 -26.07 8.45 -5.90
CA PRO A 289 -26.48 9.08 -7.16
C PRO A 289 -25.33 9.12 -8.19
N ASP A 290 -24.11 8.87 -7.74
CA ASP A 290 -22.90 8.85 -8.56
C ASP A 290 -22.64 7.43 -9.11
N GLY A 291 -23.18 7.14 -10.29
CA GLY A 291 -23.10 5.88 -11.01
C GLY A 291 -21.70 5.41 -11.41
N THR A 292 -20.68 5.71 -10.62
CA THR A 292 -19.25 5.47 -10.90
C THR A 292 -18.75 4.08 -10.55
N LEU A 293 -19.58 3.22 -9.94
CA LEU A 293 -19.24 1.80 -9.74
C LEU A 293 -20.37 0.90 -10.24
N PRO A 294 -20.07 -0.27 -10.83
CA PRO A 294 -21.08 -1.16 -11.38
C PRO A 294 -22.03 -1.67 -10.30
N LYS A 295 -23.29 -1.80 -10.66
CA LYS A 295 -24.23 -2.66 -9.93
C LYS A 295 -23.69 -4.09 -10.01
N GLU A 296 -23.74 -4.82 -8.91
CA GLU A 296 -23.39 -6.26 -8.86
C GLU A 296 -24.31 -7.07 -9.73
#